data_644a2a05d6972b7e596c3eb75dd6026f
#
_entry.id   644a2a05d6972b7e596c3eb75dd6026f
#
_cell.length_a   1.000
_cell.length_b   1.000
_cell.length_c   1.000
_cell.angle_alpha   90.00
_cell.angle_beta   90.00
_cell.angle_gamma   90.00
#
_symmetry.space_group_name_H-M   'P 1'
#
loop_
_entity.id
_entity.type
_entity.pdbx_description
1 polymer ?
#
loop_
_entity_poly.entity_id
_entity_poly.type
_entity_poly.pdbx_seq_one_letter_code
_entity_poly.pdbx_strand_id
1 'polypeptide(L)'
;ADYSVLTRPTELALIKQLYNFESMIYAAYRNLNPSMLTNYLFGLTSKFSQFYSAESILNTEDINLKKARLALIDKTAIVIKNCLNLLGIDVVNQL
;
A
#
# COMPACT_ATOMS: atom_id res chain seq x y z
N ALA A 1 1.06 12.10 9.94
CA ALA A 1 -0.40 12.16 9.95
C ALA A 1 -0.99 11.24 11.03
N ASP A 2 -2.10 11.64 11.60
CA ASP A 2 -2.80 10.83 12.60
C ASP A 2 -3.79 9.91 11.89
N TYR A 3 -3.48 8.62 11.86
CA TYR A 3 -4.32 7.61 11.22
C TYR A 3 -5.47 7.11 12.12
N SER A 4 -5.52 7.54 13.39
CA SER A 4 -6.56 7.10 14.32
C SER A 4 -7.97 7.51 13.88
N VAL A 5 -8.09 8.54 13.03
CA VAL A 5 -9.37 8.98 12.48
C VAL A 5 -9.86 8.09 11.33
N LEU A 6 -9.04 7.17 10.84
CA LEU A 6 -9.37 6.28 9.74
C LEU A 6 -10.01 5.01 10.30
N THR A 7 -11.34 4.95 10.31
CA THR A 7 -12.10 3.85 10.94
C THR A 7 -12.94 3.02 9.97
N ARG A 8 -12.99 3.40 8.69
CA ARG A 8 -13.78 2.67 7.69
C ARG A 8 -13.10 1.35 7.32
N PRO A 9 -13.87 0.31 6.99
CA PRO A 9 -13.28 -1.00 6.67
C PRO A 9 -12.25 -0.96 5.54
N THR A 10 -12.50 -0.16 4.49
CA THR A 10 -11.56 -0.03 3.37
C THR A 10 -10.27 0.66 3.80
N GLU A 11 -10.37 1.65 4.70
CA GLU A 11 -9.21 2.34 5.26
C GLU A 11 -8.36 1.40 6.11
N LEU A 12 -9.02 0.64 6.99
CA LEU A 12 -8.32 -0.29 7.89
C LEU A 12 -7.65 -1.42 7.12
N ALA A 13 -8.31 -1.94 6.08
CA ALA A 13 -7.74 -2.99 5.24
C ALA A 13 -6.48 -2.50 4.51
N LEU A 14 -6.51 -1.28 4.00
CA LEU A 14 -5.35 -0.69 3.31
C LEU A 14 -4.20 -0.44 4.29
N ILE A 15 -4.48 0.10 5.48
CA ILE A 15 -3.47 0.33 6.51
C ILE A 15 -2.80 -0.98 6.90
N LYS A 16 -3.58 -2.02 7.13
CA LYS A 16 -3.05 -3.34 7.47
C LYS A 16 -2.11 -3.87 6.39
N GLN A 17 -2.49 -3.70 5.13
CA GLN A 17 -1.66 -4.13 4.01
C GLN A 17 -0.33 -3.35 3.98
N LEU A 18 -0.38 -2.04 4.23
CA LEU A 18 0.84 -1.22 4.27
C LEU A 18 1.78 -1.62 5.42
N TYR A 19 1.23 -1.95 6.59
CA TYR A 19 2.04 -2.39 7.72
C TYR A 19 2.72 -3.73 7.47
N ASN A 20 2.16 -4.57 6.60
CA ASN A 20 2.76 -5.88 6.30
C ASN A 20 3.90 -5.81 5.28
N PHE A 21 4.20 -4.63 4.75
CA PHE A 21 5.17 -4.46 3.67
C PHE A 21 6.56 -4.98 4.05
N GLU A 22 7.09 -4.54 5.19
CA GLU A 22 8.44 -4.94 5.63
C GLU A 22 8.55 -6.44 5.87
N SER A 23 7.55 -7.03 6.53
CA SER A 23 7.50 -8.47 6.77
C SER A 23 7.48 -9.24 5.47
N MET A 24 6.70 -8.77 4.49
CA MET A 24 6.60 -9.43 3.19
C MET A 24 7.92 -9.34 2.42
N ILE A 25 8.58 -8.18 2.42
CA ILE A 25 9.88 -8.02 1.76
C ILE A 25 10.90 -8.97 2.37
N TYR A 26 10.95 -9.03 3.70
CA TYR A 26 11.87 -9.93 4.39
C TYR A 26 11.62 -11.39 4.00
N ALA A 27 10.36 -11.81 3.97
CA ALA A 27 9.99 -13.18 3.59
C ALA A 27 10.34 -13.49 2.13
N ALA A 28 10.06 -12.56 1.22
CA ALA A 28 10.37 -12.72 -0.20
C ALA A 28 11.87 -12.85 -0.42
N TYR A 29 12.66 -12.01 0.25
CA TYR A 29 14.12 -12.04 0.15
C TYR A 29 14.69 -13.34 0.72
N ARG A 30 14.23 -13.74 1.90
CA ARG A 30 14.70 -14.93 2.58
C ARG A 30 14.43 -16.21 1.78
N ASN A 31 13.26 -16.27 1.13
CA ASN A 31 12.84 -17.44 0.35
C ASN A 31 13.22 -17.35 -1.13
N LEU A 32 13.88 -16.27 -1.55
CA LEU A 32 14.25 -16.03 -2.94
C LEU A 32 13.05 -16.20 -3.87
N ASN A 33 11.91 -15.64 -3.46
CA ASN A 33 10.65 -15.83 -4.16
C ASN A 33 10.04 -14.47 -4.56
N PRO A 34 10.38 -13.95 -5.77
CA PRO A 34 9.85 -12.66 -6.21
C PRO A 34 8.34 -12.65 -6.44
N SER A 35 7.72 -13.82 -6.62
CA SER A 35 6.27 -13.88 -6.79
C SER A 35 5.53 -13.44 -5.52
N MET A 36 6.13 -13.58 -4.35
CA MET A 36 5.56 -13.05 -3.10
C MET A 36 5.39 -11.53 -3.18
N LEU A 37 6.39 -10.84 -3.75
CA LEU A 37 6.35 -9.38 -3.92
C LEU A 37 5.28 -8.97 -4.93
N THR A 38 5.18 -9.70 -6.04
CA THR A 38 4.16 -9.46 -7.06
C THR A 38 2.76 -9.66 -6.48
N ASN A 39 2.55 -10.73 -5.74
CA ASN A 39 1.25 -11.00 -5.10
C ASN A 39 0.90 -9.92 -4.08
N TYR A 40 1.89 -9.48 -3.31
CA TYR A 40 1.68 -8.38 -2.37
C TYR A 40 1.24 -7.10 -3.09
N LEU A 41 1.90 -6.76 -4.19
CA LEU A 41 1.59 -5.58 -4.99
C LEU A 41 0.16 -5.64 -5.54
N PHE A 42 -0.28 -6.79 -6.06
CA PHE A 42 -1.66 -6.97 -6.50
C PHE A 42 -2.65 -6.78 -5.34
N GLY A 43 -2.36 -7.35 -4.18
CA GLY A 43 -3.21 -7.17 -3.00
C GLY A 43 -3.28 -5.71 -2.57
N LEU A 44 -2.15 -5.01 -2.59
CA LEU A 44 -2.08 -3.60 -2.22
C LEU A 44 -2.89 -2.72 -3.18
N THR A 45 -2.72 -2.90 -4.50
CA THR A 45 -3.44 -2.12 -5.49
C THR A 45 -4.94 -2.39 -5.43
N SER A 46 -5.35 -3.64 -5.17
CA SER A 46 -6.75 -3.99 -5.00
C SER A 46 -7.37 -3.27 -3.81
N LYS A 47 -6.69 -3.30 -2.66
CA LYS A 47 -7.18 -2.62 -1.46
C LYS A 47 -7.20 -1.11 -1.61
N PHE A 48 -6.21 -0.56 -2.30
CA PHE A 48 -6.19 0.87 -2.62
C PHE A 48 -7.37 1.26 -3.51
N SER A 49 -7.67 0.47 -4.54
CA SER A 49 -8.80 0.72 -5.43
C SER A 49 -10.13 0.71 -4.68
N GLN A 50 -10.30 -0.25 -3.78
CA GLN A 50 -11.51 -0.33 -2.94
C GLN A 50 -11.64 0.89 -2.04
N PHE A 51 -10.55 1.32 -1.41
CA PHE A 51 -10.51 2.52 -0.59
C PHE A 51 -10.86 3.77 -1.42
N TYR A 52 -10.22 3.95 -2.55
CA TYR A 52 -10.40 5.11 -3.40
C TYR A 52 -11.83 5.21 -3.94
N SER A 53 -12.43 4.07 -4.27
CA SER A 53 -13.81 4.02 -4.79
C SER A 53 -14.85 4.22 -3.70
N ALA A 54 -14.60 3.71 -2.49
CA ALA A 54 -15.57 3.76 -1.40
C ALA A 54 -15.59 5.11 -0.68
N GLU A 55 -14.45 5.81 -0.64
CA GLU A 55 -14.32 7.03 0.14
C GLU A 55 -14.09 8.23 -0.78
N SER A 56 -14.93 9.26 -0.62
CA SER A 56 -14.83 10.48 -1.41
C SER A 56 -13.80 11.42 -0.78
N ILE A 57 -12.56 11.31 -1.21
CA ILE A 57 -11.43 12.01 -0.58
C ILE A 57 -11.53 13.52 -0.80
N LEU A 58 -11.81 13.94 -2.04
CA LEU A 58 -11.88 15.37 -2.39
C LEU A 58 -13.09 16.06 -1.76
N ASN A 59 -14.17 15.31 -1.48
CA ASN A 59 -15.38 15.84 -0.90
C ASN A 59 -15.45 15.67 0.62
N THR A 60 -14.36 15.22 1.24
CA THR A 60 -14.30 15.06 2.69
C THR A 60 -14.27 16.43 3.35
N GLU A 61 -15.29 16.72 4.16
CA GLU A 61 -15.43 18.01 4.84
C GLU A 61 -14.54 18.14 6.07
N ASP A 62 -14.36 17.03 6.81
CA ASP A 62 -13.48 17.01 7.98
C ASP A 62 -12.03 17.11 7.52
N ILE A 63 -11.38 18.21 7.88
CA ILE A 63 -10.01 18.48 7.41
C ILE A 63 -9.00 17.47 7.96
N ASN A 64 -9.17 17.00 9.17
CA ASN A 64 -8.26 16.01 9.76
C ASN A 64 -8.41 14.66 9.06
N LEU A 65 -9.64 14.25 8.75
CA LEU A 65 -9.92 13.04 8.01
C LEU A 65 -9.36 13.14 6.58
N LYS A 66 -9.55 14.28 5.92
CA LYS A 66 -9.02 14.51 4.57
C LYS A 66 -7.50 14.42 4.56
N LYS A 67 -6.82 15.05 5.53
CA LYS A 67 -5.36 14.98 5.63
C LYS A 67 -4.88 13.55 5.86
N ALA A 68 -5.56 12.80 6.72
CA ALA A 68 -5.20 11.41 6.97
C ALA A 68 -5.38 10.53 5.72
N ARG A 69 -6.47 10.74 4.97
CA ARG A 69 -6.71 10.01 3.72
C ARG A 69 -5.68 10.36 2.65
N LEU A 70 -5.31 11.64 2.52
CA LEU A 70 -4.26 12.06 1.59
C LEU A 70 -2.90 11.47 1.97
N ALA A 71 -2.58 11.42 3.26
CA ALA A 71 -1.35 10.80 3.75
C ALA A 71 -1.33 9.29 3.44
N LEU A 72 -2.48 8.64 3.54
CA LEU A 72 -2.62 7.21 3.22
C LEU A 72 -2.37 6.97 1.73
N ILE A 73 -2.89 7.83 0.85
CA ILE A 73 -2.62 7.78 -0.59
C ILE A 73 -1.13 7.93 -0.87
N ASP A 74 -0.50 8.91 -0.24
CA ASP A 74 0.93 9.17 -0.42
C ASP A 74 1.78 7.99 0.02
N LYS A 75 1.47 7.43 1.19
CA LYS A 75 2.17 6.23 1.70
C LYS A 75 2.01 5.04 0.76
N THR A 76 0.81 4.84 0.23
CA THR A 76 0.53 3.77 -0.73
C THR A 76 1.37 3.95 -2.00
N ALA A 77 1.46 5.17 -2.51
CA ALA A 77 2.26 5.47 -3.70
C ALA A 77 3.74 5.16 -3.47
N ILE A 78 4.27 5.51 -2.30
CA ILE A 78 5.67 5.23 -1.94
C ILE A 78 5.92 3.71 -1.89
N VAL A 79 5.02 2.95 -1.26
CA VAL A 79 5.17 1.49 -1.17
C VAL A 79 5.08 0.85 -2.54
N ILE A 80 4.15 1.28 -3.40
CA ILE A 80 4.04 0.76 -4.77
C ILE A 80 5.33 1.03 -5.54
N LYS A 81 5.87 2.25 -5.44
CA LYS A 81 7.12 2.61 -6.10
C LYS A 81 8.27 1.71 -5.64
N ASN A 82 8.36 1.47 -4.33
CA ASN A 82 9.40 0.60 -3.79
C ASN A 82 9.25 -0.84 -4.28
N CYS A 83 8.03 -1.35 -4.36
CA CYS A 83 7.76 -2.69 -4.91
C CYS A 83 8.21 -2.79 -6.36
N LEU A 84 7.87 -1.81 -7.18
CA LEU A 84 8.24 -1.79 -8.60
C LEU A 84 9.75 -1.70 -8.78
N ASN A 85 10.44 -0.91 -7.95
CA ASN A 85 11.90 -0.82 -7.99
C ASN A 85 12.55 -2.16 -7.66
N LEU A 86 12.05 -2.85 -6.64
CA LEU A 86 12.58 -4.16 -6.25
C LEU A 86 12.35 -5.20 -7.34
N LEU A 87 11.17 -5.20 -7.95
CA LEU A 87 10.86 -6.10 -9.07
C LEU A 87 11.73 -5.80 -10.29
N GLY A 88 11.98 -4.52 -10.56
CA GLY A 88 12.87 -4.10 -11.65
C GLY A 88 14.29 -4.59 -11.47
N ILE A 89 14.83 -4.50 -10.25
CA ILE A 89 16.16 -5.02 -9.91
C ILE A 89 16.22 -6.52 -10.14
N ASP A 90 15.20 -7.25 -9.71
CA ASP A 90 15.13 -8.70 -9.88
C ASP A 90 15.13 -9.08 -11.37
N VAL A 91 14.34 -8.37 -12.20
CA VAL A 91 14.33 -8.60 -13.65
C VAL A 91 15.70 -8.37 -14.27
N VAL A 92 16.40 -7.30 -13.89
CA VAL A 92 17.75 -7.00 -14.39
C VAL A 92 18.71 -8.10 -14.02
N ASN A 93 18.62 -8.63 -12.81
CA ASN A 93 19.50 -9.70 -12.35
C ASN A 93 19.28 -11.02 -13.10
N GLN A 94 18.09 -11.22 -13.68
CA GLN A 94 17.77 -12.41 -14.46
C GLN A 94 18.21 -12.32 -15.92
N LEU A 95 18.53 -11.13 -16.38
CA LEU A 95 18.99 -10.93 -17.74
C LEU A 95 20.48 -11.24 -17.87
#